data_340db1043bf4c0e3fda677066c3cb1cd
#
_entry.id   340db1043bf4c0e3fda677066c3cb1cd
#
_cell.length_a   1.000
_cell.length_b   1.000
_cell.length_c   1.000
_cell.angle_alpha   90.00
_cell.angle_beta   90.00
_cell.angle_gamma   90.00
#
_symmetry.space_group_name_H-M   'P 1'
#
loop_
_entity.id
_entity.type
_entity.pdbx_description
1 polymer ?
#
loop_
_entity_poly.entity_id
_entity_poly.type
_entity_poly.pdbx_seq_one_letter_code
_entity_poly.pdbx_strand_id
1 'polypeptide(L)'
;FVPHVRMMRTDYQDIGLAQLFGLPFAVLRKPIPFDTTTMNFNWQVWDTKAFSLYSRSTDRIDPQGAELAVSAVCRFLARMNVITDNVYGGYESTVLLEEELLTVKSQASGLFVPLVSSFTSVEKGQPLANIIDPLSGEIISQAVSPDVGIIFFAKDDSLVMENEILFKIVGKLHK
;
A
#
# COMPACT_ATOMS: atom_id res chain seq x y z
N PHE A 1 -1.86 -5.07 0.42
CA PHE A 1 -0.88 -3.95 0.44
C PHE A 1 0.48 -4.39 0.96
N VAL A 2 1.54 -3.67 0.58
CA VAL A 2 2.77 -3.66 1.36
C VAL A 2 2.53 -2.87 2.65
N PRO A 3 3.02 -3.32 3.81
CA PRO A 3 2.90 -2.54 5.04
C PRO A 3 3.51 -1.14 4.89
N HIS A 4 2.74 -0.12 5.25
CA HIS A 4 3.17 1.26 5.12
C HIS A 4 2.47 2.17 6.13
N VAL A 5 3.07 3.33 6.38
CA VAL A 5 2.41 4.43 7.08
C VAL A 5 1.92 5.43 6.04
N ARG A 6 0.70 5.93 6.21
CA ARG A 6 0.12 6.94 5.32
C ARG A 6 -0.29 8.18 6.11
N MET A 7 -0.08 9.34 5.49
CA MET A 7 -0.57 10.63 5.95
C MET A 7 -1.10 11.43 4.77
N MET A 8 -1.91 12.44 5.07
CA MET A 8 -2.39 13.37 4.05
C MET A 8 -1.30 14.41 3.73
N ARG A 9 -1.17 14.76 2.46
CA ARG A 9 -0.28 15.81 1.98
C ARG A 9 -0.91 17.17 2.27
N THR A 10 -0.60 17.72 3.44
CA THR A 10 -1.05 19.04 3.92
C THR A 10 0.16 19.79 4.47
N ASP A 11 -0.02 21.04 4.85
CA ASP A 11 1.05 21.83 5.50
C ASP A 11 1.45 21.30 6.88
N TYR A 12 0.65 20.40 7.45
CA TYR A 12 0.86 19.77 8.77
C TYR A 12 1.43 18.35 8.71
N GLN A 13 1.84 17.90 7.52
CA GLN A 13 2.47 16.59 7.35
C GLN A 13 3.83 16.54 8.06
N ASP A 14 4.17 15.37 8.60
CA ASP A 14 5.46 15.14 9.26
C ASP A 14 6.08 13.82 8.79
N ILE A 15 6.86 13.92 7.70
CA ILE A 15 7.52 12.76 7.09
C ILE A 15 8.55 12.15 8.04
N GLY A 16 9.29 13.00 8.78
CA GLY A 16 10.30 12.52 9.72
C GLY A 16 9.71 11.63 10.80
N LEU A 17 8.58 12.02 11.38
CA LEU A 17 7.85 11.17 12.34
C LEU A 17 7.31 9.91 11.69
N ALA A 18 6.77 9.99 10.46
CA ALA A 18 6.29 8.81 9.75
C ALA A 18 7.37 7.75 9.55
N GLN A 19 8.60 8.17 9.26
CA GLN A 19 9.73 7.26 9.06
C GLN A 19 10.15 6.54 10.34
N LEU A 20 9.82 7.07 11.52
CA LEU A 20 10.14 6.42 12.79
C LEU A 20 9.40 5.09 13.00
N PHE A 21 8.29 4.85 12.31
CA PHE A 21 7.62 3.54 12.32
C PHE A 21 8.48 2.43 11.71
N GLY A 22 9.44 2.76 10.85
CA GLY A 22 10.34 1.80 10.21
C GLY A 22 9.61 0.79 9.33
N LEU A 23 8.53 1.21 8.68
CA LEU A 23 7.84 0.43 7.63
C LEU A 23 8.50 0.68 6.26
N PRO A 24 8.35 -0.21 5.28
CA PRO A 24 9.00 -0.07 3.98
C PRO A 24 8.71 1.25 3.28
N PHE A 25 7.47 1.75 3.40
CA PHE A 25 7.03 2.97 2.75
C PHE A 25 6.34 3.94 3.70
N ALA A 26 6.59 5.24 3.47
CA ALA A 26 5.81 6.35 4.00
C ALA A 26 5.07 7.00 2.82
N VAL A 27 3.74 6.85 2.79
CA VAL A 27 2.91 7.28 1.65
C VAL A 27 2.25 8.61 1.95
N LEU A 28 2.46 9.57 1.08
CA LEU A 28 1.77 10.84 1.08
C LEU A 28 0.60 10.78 0.10
N ARG A 29 -0.61 11.05 0.57
CA ARG A 29 -1.82 11.10 -0.23
C ARG A 29 -2.32 12.53 -0.37
N LYS A 30 -2.53 12.98 -1.59
CA LYS A 30 -3.22 14.25 -1.83
C LYS A 30 -4.68 14.12 -1.38
N PRO A 31 -5.16 15.00 -0.48
CA PRO A 31 -6.55 14.94 -0.03
C PRO A 31 -7.54 15.10 -1.18
N ILE A 32 -8.57 14.28 -1.19
CA ILE A 32 -9.74 14.43 -2.05
C ILE A 32 -10.96 14.82 -1.18
N PRO A 33 -12.08 15.33 -1.75
CA PRO A 33 -13.21 15.76 -0.96
C PRO A 33 -13.74 14.75 0.05
N PHE A 34 -13.70 13.46 -0.28
CA PHE A 34 -14.10 12.39 0.64
C PHE A 34 -13.19 12.29 1.88
N ASP A 35 -11.91 12.59 1.76
CA ASP A 35 -10.97 12.50 2.89
C ASP A 35 -11.29 13.49 4.01
N THR A 36 -12.00 14.59 3.71
CA THR A 36 -12.44 15.58 4.71
C THR A 36 -13.35 15.00 5.78
N THR A 37 -13.95 13.83 5.55
CA THR A 37 -14.76 13.10 6.52
C THR A 37 -13.93 12.14 7.39
N THR A 38 -12.66 11.94 7.07
CA THR A 38 -11.79 10.99 7.77
C THR A 38 -11.15 11.61 9.02
N MET A 39 -10.97 10.80 10.05
CA MET A 39 -10.33 11.21 11.31
C MET A 39 -8.89 11.67 11.08
N ASN A 40 -8.13 10.94 10.26
CA ASN A 40 -6.73 11.28 9.95
C ASN A 40 -6.60 12.69 9.36
N PHE A 41 -7.43 13.02 8.33
CA PHE A 41 -7.43 14.35 7.73
C PHE A 41 -7.79 15.44 8.75
N ASN A 42 -8.90 15.25 9.49
CA ASN A 42 -9.35 16.24 10.47
C ASN A 42 -8.33 16.47 11.58
N TRP A 43 -7.73 15.42 12.13
CA TRP A 43 -6.69 15.59 13.14
C TRP A 43 -5.48 16.33 12.58
N GLN A 44 -5.07 16.00 11.36
CA GLN A 44 -3.89 16.60 10.76
C GLN A 44 -4.09 18.10 10.49
N VAL A 45 -5.27 18.54 10.01
CA VAL A 45 -5.55 19.97 9.78
C VAL A 45 -5.75 20.76 11.07
N TRP A 46 -5.98 20.08 12.21
CA TRP A 46 -5.98 20.68 13.55
C TRP A 46 -4.62 20.52 14.27
N ASP A 47 -3.54 20.47 13.50
CA ASP A 47 -2.15 20.39 13.96
C ASP A 47 -1.82 19.18 14.85
N THR A 48 -2.57 18.08 14.65
CA THR A 48 -2.26 16.81 15.28
C THR A 48 -1.45 15.94 14.31
N LYS A 49 -0.33 15.39 14.78
CA LYS A 49 0.50 14.48 13.97
C LYS A 49 -0.24 13.14 13.81
N ALA A 50 -1.03 13.05 12.76
CA ALA A 50 -1.92 11.92 12.49
C ALA A 50 -1.34 10.99 11.43
N PHE A 51 -1.33 9.68 11.74
CA PHE A 51 -0.81 8.62 10.88
C PHE A 51 -1.82 7.49 10.76
N SER A 52 -1.93 6.91 9.57
CA SER A 52 -2.66 5.67 9.35
C SER A 52 -1.67 4.56 9.04
N LEU A 53 -1.65 3.51 9.86
CA LEU A 53 -0.84 2.33 9.59
C LEU A 53 -1.66 1.33 8.80
N TYR A 54 -1.10 0.88 7.70
CA TYR A 54 -1.66 -0.15 6.85
C TYR A 54 -0.83 -1.43 7.01
N SER A 55 -1.50 -2.50 7.44
CA SER A 55 -0.95 -3.85 7.42
C SER A 55 -1.17 -4.49 6.04
N ARG A 56 -1.00 -5.81 5.94
CA ARG A 56 -1.02 -6.51 4.65
C ARG A 56 -2.42 -6.73 4.09
N SER A 57 -3.37 -7.14 4.93
CA SER A 57 -4.75 -7.46 4.53
C SER A 57 -5.75 -6.80 5.48
N THR A 58 -6.94 -6.45 4.96
CA THR A 58 -8.05 -5.89 5.75
C THR A 58 -9.20 -6.87 5.94
N ASP A 59 -9.33 -7.86 5.05
CA ASP A 59 -10.53 -8.69 4.95
C ASP A 59 -10.34 -10.10 5.52
N ARG A 60 -9.15 -10.38 6.05
CA ARG A 60 -8.83 -11.66 6.68
C ARG A 60 -7.93 -11.47 7.88
N ILE A 61 -7.97 -12.44 8.82
CA ILE A 61 -7.06 -12.47 9.95
C ILE A 61 -5.64 -12.75 9.43
N ASP A 62 -4.74 -11.79 9.64
CA ASP A 62 -3.32 -11.88 9.26
C ASP A 62 -2.44 -11.66 10.51
N PRO A 63 -2.06 -12.74 11.22
CA PRO A 63 -1.24 -12.62 12.43
C PRO A 63 0.11 -11.94 12.19
N GLN A 64 0.74 -12.20 11.03
CA GLN A 64 2.02 -11.58 10.67
C GLN A 64 1.85 -10.06 10.42
N GLY A 65 0.78 -9.66 9.75
CA GLY A 65 0.44 -8.25 9.55
C GLY A 65 0.17 -7.54 10.87
N ALA A 66 -0.54 -8.19 11.80
CA ALA A 66 -0.78 -7.66 13.14
C ALA A 66 0.52 -7.49 13.93
N GLU A 67 1.40 -8.47 13.92
CA GLU A 67 2.71 -8.41 14.59
C GLU A 67 3.59 -7.29 14.02
N LEU A 68 3.61 -7.13 12.69
CA LEU A 68 4.31 -6.03 12.03
C LEU A 68 3.76 -4.66 12.45
N ALA A 69 2.45 -4.52 12.56
CA ALA A 69 1.82 -3.28 12.98
C ALA A 69 2.17 -2.93 14.43
N VAL A 70 2.08 -3.90 15.35
CA VAL A 70 2.47 -3.72 16.76
C VAL A 70 3.95 -3.35 16.86
N SER A 71 4.83 -4.08 16.17
CA SER A 71 6.27 -3.81 16.16
C SER A 71 6.59 -2.41 15.61
N ALA A 72 5.84 -1.94 14.60
CA ALA A 72 5.99 -0.60 14.06
C ALA A 72 5.62 0.48 15.09
N VAL A 73 4.51 0.29 15.83
CA VAL A 73 4.09 1.21 16.88
C VAL A 73 5.09 1.22 18.02
N CYS A 74 5.53 0.07 18.51
CA CYS A 74 6.55 -0.02 19.57
C CYS A 74 7.86 0.67 19.13
N ARG A 75 8.28 0.48 17.89
CA ARG A 75 9.47 1.12 17.32
C ARG A 75 9.32 2.64 17.27
N PHE A 76 8.17 3.14 16.84
CA PHE A 76 7.87 4.57 16.88
C PHE A 76 7.96 5.13 18.30
N LEU A 77 7.29 4.51 19.28
CA LEU A 77 7.30 4.94 20.67
C LEU A 77 8.70 4.91 21.30
N ALA A 78 9.49 3.86 21.00
CA ALA A 78 10.86 3.75 21.47
C ALA A 78 11.77 4.85 20.87
N ARG A 79 11.65 5.13 19.57
CA ARG A 79 12.40 6.19 18.88
C ARG A 79 12.00 7.60 19.33
N MET A 80 10.76 7.76 19.80
CA MET A 80 10.26 8.99 20.44
C MET A 80 10.64 9.08 21.93
N ASN A 81 11.37 8.12 22.50
CA ASN A 81 11.71 8.00 23.92
C ASN A 81 10.48 7.98 24.86
N VAL A 82 9.34 7.49 24.37
CA VAL A 82 8.11 7.32 25.17
C VAL A 82 8.16 6.01 25.97
N ILE A 83 8.75 4.97 25.41
CA ILE A 83 8.98 3.68 26.07
C ILE A 83 10.46 3.29 26.02
N THR A 84 10.89 2.53 27.01
CA THR A 84 12.22 1.91 27.01
C THR A 84 12.05 0.49 26.44
N ASP A 85 12.25 0.35 25.14
CA ASP A 85 12.20 -0.93 24.47
C ASP A 85 13.37 -1.06 23.50
N ASN A 86 13.90 -2.28 23.40
CA ASN A 86 14.99 -2.61 22.49
C ASN A 86 14.45 -3.08 21.11
N VAL A 87 13.46 -2.39 20.58
CA VAL A 87 12.91 -2.68 19.25
C VAL A 87 13.91 -2.23 18.18
N TYR A 88 14.84 -3.11 17.87
CA TYR A 88 15.82 -2.88 16.80
C TYR A 88 15.25 -3.27 15.44
N GLY A 89 15.83 -2.71 14.38
CA GLY A 89 15.49 -3.01 13.00
C GLY A 89 14.37 -2.12 12.44
N GLY A 90 13.72 -2.60 11.41
CA GLY A 90 12.79 -1.85 10.56
C GLY A 90 13.47 -1.38 9.28
N TYR A 91 12.68 -0.80 8.42
CA TYR A 91 13.14 -0.27 7.13
C TYR A 91 13.51 1.21 7.26
N GLU A 92 14.45 1.67 6.46
CA GLU A 92 14.54 3.06 6.09
C GLU A 92 13.40 3.35 5.10
N SER A 93 12.34 4.00 5.59
CA SER A 93 11.11 4.15 4.82
C SER A 93 11.33 4.98 3.57
N THR A 94 11.00 4.44 2.42
CA THR A 94 10.95 5.21 1.18
C THR A 94 9.68 6.05 1.14
N VAL A 95 9.83 7.35 0.87
CA VAL A 95 8.70 8.27 0.72
C VAL A 95 8.09 8.11 -0.66
N LEU A 96 6.77 7.89 -0.71
CA LEU A 96 6.02 7.73 -1.94
C LEU A 96 4.89 8.76 -2.02
N LEU A 97 4.67 9.33 -3.19
CA LEU A 97 3.45 10.05 -3.49
C LEU A 97 2.44 9.06 -4.09
N GLU A 98 1.23 8.98 -3.52
CA GLU A 98 0.24 7.99 -3.98
C GLU A 98 -0.12 8.19 -5.46
N GLU A 99 -0.09 9.44 -5.95
CA GLU A 99 -0.34 9.79 -7.35
C GLU A 99 0.75 9.33 -8.34
N GLU A 100 1.95 8.97 -7.85
CA GLU A 100 3.05 8.46 -8.68
C GLU A 100 3.01 6.94 -8.86
N LEU A 101 2.10 6.26 -8.17
CA LEU A 101 1.93 4.82 -8.32
C LEU A 101 1.31 4.48 -9.68
N LEU A 102 1.98 3.60 -10.42
CA LEU A 102 1.44 3.04 -11.65
C LEU A 102 0.25 2.14 -11.33
N THR A 103 -0.89 2.41 -11.96
CA THR A 103 -2.12 1.65 -11.69
C THR A 103 -2.43 0.71 -12.84
N VAL A 104 -2.61 -0.57 -12.53
CA VAL A 104 -3.06 -1.60 -13.47
C VAL A 104 -4.51 -1.92 -13.19
N LYS A 105 -5.37 -1.79 -14.19
CA LYS A 105 -6.81 -2.04 -14.12
C LYS A 105 -7.20 -3.26 -14.94
N SER A 106 -8.30 -3.90 -14.54
CA SER A 106 -8.88 -4.97 -15.32
C SER A 106 -9.49 -4.46 -16.62
N GLN A 107 -9.31 -5.22 -17.70
CA GLN A 107 -9.93 -4.95 -19.00
C GLN A 107 -11.22 -5.77 -19.22
N ALA A 108 -11.55 -6.67 -18.30
CA ALA A 108 -12.74 -7.51 -18.35
C ALA A 108 -13.23 -7.84 -16.94
N SER A 109 -14.50 -8.19 -16.81
CA SER A 109 -15.08 -8.75 -15.58
C SER A 109 -14.91 -10.27 -15.57
N GLY A 110 -14.58 -10.87 -14.42
CA GLY A 110 -14.41 -12.32 -14.30
C GLY A 110 -13.77 -12.77 -13.00
N LEU A 111 -13.22 -13.98 -13.00
CA LEU A 111 -12.43 -14.51 -11.89
C LEU A 111 -11.00 -14.00 -11.98
N PHE A 112 -10.54 -13.38 -10.91
CA PHE A 112 -9.19 -12.83 -10.79
C PHE A 112 -8.24 -13.89 -10.23
N VAL A 113 -7.22 -14.25 -11.01
CA VAL A 113 -6.18 -15.20 -10.61
C VAL A 113 -4.83 -14.47 -10.63
N PRO A 114 -4.33 -14.01 -9.48
CA PRO A 114 -3.04 -13.34 -9.40
C PRO A 114 -1.89 -14.32 -9.65
N LEU A 115 -0.88 -13.86 -10.41
CA LEU A 115 0.38 -14.56 -10.66
C LEU A 115 1.53 -14.04 -9.81
N VAL A 116 1.34 -12.86 -9.21
CA VAL A 116 2.31 -12.19 -8.35
C VAL A 116 1.64 -11.70 -7.07
N SER A 117 2.42 -11.53 -6.01
CA SER A 117 1.97 -11.00 -4.72
C SER A 117 2.50 -9.59 -4.48
N SER A 118 1.96 -8.90 -3.46
CA SER A 118 2.53 -7.63 -3.01
C SER A 118 3.98 -7.80 -2.54
N PHE A 119 4.78 -6.74 -2.71
CA PHE A 119 6.21 -6.68 -2.41
C PHE A 119 7.11 -7.52 -3.34
N THR A 120 6.59 -7.97 -4.48
CA THR A 120 7.36 -8.65 -5.53
C THR A 120 7.86 -7.64 -6.55
N SER A 121 9.12 -7.76 -6.97
CA SER A 121 9.68 -7.02 -8.11
C SER A 121 9.15 -7.58 -9.42
N VAL A 122 8.80 -6.70 -10.36
CA VAL A 122 8.26 -7.06 -11.67
C VAL A 122 8.96 -6.30 -12.78
N GLU A 123 9.02 -6.94 -13.95
CA GLU A 123 9.57 -6.36 -15.17
C GLU A 123 8.45 -5.83 -16.08
N LYS A 124 8.81 -4.90 -16.97
CA LYS A 124 7.87 -4.38 -17.97
C LYS A 124 7.33 -5.50 -18.86
N GLY A 125 6.01 -5.55 -19.03
CA GLY A 125 5.33 -6.58 -19.80
C GLY A 125 5.18 -7.93 -19.09
N GLN A 126 5.67 -8.07 -17.86
CA GLN A 126 5.49 -9.29 -17.08
C GLN A 126 4.00 -9.52 -16.77
N PRO A 127 3.46 -10.75 -16.98
CA PRO A 127 2.13 -11.11 -16.55
C PRO A 127 1.97 -10.99 -15.03
N LEU A 128 0.90 -10.30 -14.59
CA LEU A 128 0.60 -10.07 -13.18
C LEU A 128 -0.62 -10.88 -12.71
N ALA A 129 -1.61 -11.08 -13.59
CA ALA A 129 -2.81 -11.84 -13.31
C ALA A 129 -3.51 -12.29 -14.59
N ASN A 130 -4.29 -13.36 -14.48
CA ASN A 130 -5.25 -13.78 -15.48
C ASN A 130 -6.68 -13.44 -15.01
N ILE A 131 -7.53 -13.02 -15.94
CA ILE A 131 -8.97 -12.89 -15.75
C ILE A 131 -9.62 -14.04 -16.52
N ILE A 132 -10.40 -14.84 -15.81
CA ILE A 132 -10.99 -16.08 -16.33
C ILE A 132 -12.51 -15.91 -16.40
N ASP A 133 -13.09 -16.34 -17.52
CA ASP A 133 -14.54 -16.45 -17.64
C ASP A 133 -15.06 -17.56 -16.70
N PRO A 134 -15.98 -17.23 -15.77
CA PRO A 134 -16.46 -18.20 -14.79
C PRO A 134 -17.30 -19.35 -15.37
N LEU A 135 -17.80 -19.22 -16.62
CA LEU A 135 -18.64 -20.21 -17.27
C LEU A 135 -17.82 -21.16 -18.15
N SER A 136 -16.88 -20.62 -18.93
CA SER A 136 -16.05 -21.42 -19.84
C SER A 136 -14.76 -21.91 -19.21
N GLY A 137 -14.25 -21.21 -18.17
CA GLY A 137 -12.93 -21.46 -17.60
C GLY A 137 -11.78 -20.93 -18.46
N GLU A 138 -12.07 -20.22 -19.55
CA GLU A 138 -11.04 -19.66 -20.44
C GLU A 138 -10.47 -18.34 -19.93
N ILE A 139 -9.19 -18.07 -20.22
CA ILE A 139 -8.57 -16.78 -19.94
C ILE A 139 -9.06 -15.77 -20.97
N ILE A 140 -9.84 -14.79 -20.53
CA ILE A 140 -10.41 -13.73 -21.36
C ILE A 140 -9.57 -12.44 -21.36
N SER A 141 -8.71 -12.24 -20.35
CA SER A 141 -7.80 -11.10 -20.29
C SER A 141 -6.60 -11.44 -19.42
N GLN A 142 -5.47 -10.78 -19.69
CA GLN A 142 -4.27 -10.88 -18.88
C GLN A 142 -3.77 -9.46 -18.51
N ALA A 143 -3.65 -9.21 -17.22
CA ALA A 143 -3.03 -7.98 -16.71
C ALA A 143 -1.52 -8.11 -16.79
N VAL A 144 -0.84 -7.08 -17.31
CA VAL A 144 0.62 -7.02 -17.44
C VAL A 144 1.19 -5.78 -16.78
N SER A 145 2.44 -5.85 -16.34
CA SER A 145 3.11 -4.68 -15.77
C SER A 145 3.42 -3.64 -16.85
N PRO A 146 3.05 -2.37 -16.65
CA PRO A 146 3.35 -1.30 -17.58
C PRO A 146 4.83 -0.92 -17.58
N ASP A 147 5.54 -1.16 -16.48
CA ASP A 147 6.97 -0.84 -16.34
C ASP A 147 7.63 -1.71 -15.26
N VAL A 148 8.94 -1.56 -15.10
CA VAL A 148 9.73 -2.18 -14.01
C VAL A 148 9.35 -1.54 -12.67
N GLY A 149 9.16 -2.34 -11.62
CA GLY A 149 8.82 -1.81 -10.31
C GLY A 149 8.58 -2.86 -9.24
N ILE A 150 7.98 -2.44 -8.13
CA ILE A 150 7.60 -3.31 -7.01
C ILE A 150 6.08 -3.23 -6.84
N ILE A 151 5.42 -4.37 -6.73
CA ILE A 151 3.99 -4.44 -6.45
C ILE A 151 3.71 -3.88 -5.05
N PHE A 152 3.11 -2.69 -5.00
CA PHE A 152 2.70 -2.02 -3.76
C PHE A 152 1.35 -2.52 -3.24
N PHE A 153 0.40 -2.68 -4.16
CA PHE A 153 -0.93 -3.21 -3.89
C PHE A 153 -1.26 -4.31 -4.90
N ALA A 154 -1.81 -5.39 -4.41
CA ALA A 154 -2.46 -6.43 -5.20
C ALA A 154 -3.87 -6.65 -4.65
N LYS A 155 -4.87 -6.70 -5.54
CA LYS A 155 -6.25 -7.04 -5.17
C LYS A 155 -6.29 -8.45 -4.57
N ASP A 156 -7.12 -8.63 -3.56
CA ASP A 156 -7.23 -9.89 -2.81
C ASP A 156 -8.55 -10.65 -3.07
N ASP A 157 -9.54 -9.97 -3.67
CA ASP A 157 -10.81 -10.59 -4.05
C ASP A 157 -10.66 -11.48 -5.29
N SER A 158 -11.41 -12.58 -5.30
CA SER A 158 -11.44 -13.50 -6.44
C SER A 158 -12.30 -13.01 -7.60
N LEU A 159 -13.17 -12.02 -7.38
CA LEU A 159 -14.02 -11.43 -8.43
C LEU A 159 -13.50 -10.05 -8.79
N VAL A 160 -13.58 -9.73 -10.08
CA VAL A 160 -13.18 -8.42 -10.59
C VAL A 160 -14.19 -7.91 -11.61
N MET A 161 -14.43 -6.61 -11.57
CA MET A 161 -15.19 -5.91 -12.58
C MET A 161 -14.24 -5.19 -13.54
N GLU A 162 -14.72 -4.95 -14.77
CA GLU A 162 -13.99 -4.13 -15.74
C GLU A 162 -13.67 -2.74 -15.14
N ASN A 163 -12.48 -2.21 -15.45
CA ASN A 163 -11.92 -0.96 -14.92
C ASN A 163 -11.58 -0.97 -13.42
N GLU A 164 -11.77 -2.06 -12.72
CA GLU A 164 -11.36 -2.17 -11.31
C GLU A 164 -9.83 -2.24 -11.17
N ILE A 165 -9.30 -1.66 -10.10
CA ILE A 165 -7.86 -1.65 -9.84
C ILE A 165 -7.41 -3.03 -9.36
N LEU A 166 -6.50 -3.65 -10.10
CA LEU A 166 -5.89 -4.94 -9.77
C LEU A 166 -4.58 -4.77 -9.01
N PHE A 167 -3.72 -3.87 -9.49
CA PHE A 167 -2.41 -3.60 -8.89
C PHE A 167 -2.09 -2.12 -8.87
N LYS A 168 -1.31 -1.71 -7.85
CA LYS A 168 -0.55 -0.47 -7.86
C LYS A 168 0.92 -0.82 -7.74
N ILE A 169 1.77 -0.19 -8.54
CA ILE A 169 3.20 -0.50 -8.65
C ILE A 169 4.00 0.75 -8.34
N VAL A 170 5.01 0.61 -7.50
CA VAL A 170 6.06 1.61 -7.33
C VAL A 170 7.02 1.43 -8.50
N GLY A 171 7.04 2.36 -9.43
CA GLY A 171 8.02 2.40 -10.52
C GLY A 171 9.44 2.63 -10.01
N LYS A 172 10.42 2.67 -10.90
CA LYS A 172 11.79 3.07 -10.53
C LYS A 172 11.74 4.45 -9.91
N LEU A 173 12.10 4.54 -8.64
CA LEU A 173 12.34 5.82 -7.99
C LEU A 173 13.54 6.46 -8.70
N HIS A 174 13.31 7.52 -9.43
CA HIS A 174 14.41 8.35 -9.92
C HIS A 174 15.08 9.00 -8.69
N LYS A 175 16.31 8.56 -8.42
CA LYS A 175 17.16 9.20 -7.41
C LYS A 175 17.55 10.59 -7.87
#